data_1dee918b0fe608ceb2dff448f11b215d
#
_entry.id   1dee918b0fe608ceb2dff448f11b215d
#
_cell.length_a   1.000
_cell.length_b   1.000
_cell.length_c   1.000
_cell.angle_alpha   90.00
_cell.angle_beta   90.00
_cell.angle_gamma   90.00
#
_symmetry.space_group_name_H-M   'P 1'
#
loop_
_entity.id
_entity.type
_entity.pdbx_description
1 polymer ?
#
loop_
_entity_poly.entity_id
_entity_poly.type
_entity_poly.pdbx_seq_one_letter_code
_entity_poly.pdbx_strand_id
1 'polypeptide(L)'
;GRTLQDADLRRPRARKSRPVRDAQRFALNGHRLALDNSRRFSQMNADEIHSMKAYLHETLTNQIIGAFYRVYNELGFGFLEKVYENALMLALSDAGLRGERQYPIKVFFNGQIVGEYFADIVIEKKVIIEIKALKQLRPEHESQLLNYLKATQFEVGLLFNFGPKPEIKRRVFANARK
;
A
#
# COMPACT_ATOMS: atom_id res chain seq x y z
N GLY A 1 63.70 -37.85 -15.56
CA GLY A 1 62.99 -37.58 -16.76
C GLY A 1 61.61 -38.09 -16.76
N ARG A 2 60.58 -37.29 -16.86
CA ARG A 2 59.34 -37.50 -17.61
C ARG A 2 58.56 -36.18 -17.54
N THR A 3 58.58 -35.53 -18.66
CA THR A 3 57.74 -34.39 -19.07
C THR A 3 56.25 -34.75 -18.95
N LEU A 4 55.45 -33.91 -18.34
CA LEU A 4 54.00 -33.92 -18.45
C LEU A 4 53.57 -32.78 -19.37
N GLN A 5 52.95 -33.21 -20.46
CA GLN A 5 52.43 -32.40 -21.56
C GLN A 5 51.13 -31.68 -21.19
N ASP A 6 51.05 -30.52 -21.75
CA ASP A 6 49.89 -29.70 -22.14
C ASP A 6 48.48 -30.25 -21.80
N ALA A 7 47.82 -29.52 -20.90
CA ALA A 7 46.36 -29.57 -20.73
C ALA A 7 45.75 -28.38 -21.50
N ASP A 8 45.10 -28.71 -22.60
CA ASP A 8 44.34 -27.84 -23.49
C ASP A 8 43.22 -27.07 -22.75
N LEU A 9 43.44 -25.82 -22.47
CA LEU A 9 42.42 -24.91 -21.90
C LEU A 9 41.49 -24.41 -23.00
N ARG A 10 40.48 -25.18 -23.35
CA ARG A 10 39.39 -24.71 -24.22
C ARG A 10 38.51 -23.74 -23.44
N ARG A 11 38.63 -22.43 -23.78
CA ARG A 11 37.75 -21.37 -23.31
C ARG A 11 36.30 -21.62 -23.82
N PRO A 12 35.25 -21.55 -22.98
CA PRO A 12 33.89 -21.63 -23.45
C PRO A 12 33.54 -20.40 -24.30
N ARG A 13 33.03 -20.63 -25.50
CA ARG A 13 32.53 -19.59 -26.41
C ARG A 13 31.39 -18.84 -25.74
N ALA A 14 31.52 -17.52 -25.64
CA ALA A 14 30.48 -16.61 -25.21
C ALA A 14 29.21 -16.79 -26.08
N ARG A 15 28.11 -17.18 -25.43
CA ARG A 15 26.79 -17.18 -26.03
C ARG A 15 26.40 -15.74 -26.34
N LYS A 16 26.30 -15.39 -27.61
CA LYS A 16 25.75 -14.09 -28.05
C LYS A 16 24.32 -13.98 -27.54
N SER A 17 24.09 -13.05 -26.63
CA SER A 17 22.77 -12.66 -26.15
C SER A 17 21.95 -12.10 -27.32
N ARG A 18 20.77 -12.69 -27.56
CA ARG A 18 19.80 -12.14 -28.54
C ARG A 18 19.30 -10.79 -28.05
N PRO A 19 19.20 -9.76 -28.89
CA PRO A 19 18.76 -8.45 -28.46
C PRO A 19 17.25 -8.39 -28.21
N VAL A 20 16.93 -7.90 -27.07
CA VAL A 20 15.79 -7.15 -26.54
C VAL A 20 14.71 -6.78 -27.60
N ARG A 21 13.93 -7.77 -28.07
CA ARG A 21 12.63 -7.53 -28.72
C ARG A 21 11.45 -7.60 -27.73
N ASP A 22 11.70 -8.10 -26.53
CA ASP A 22 10.64 -8.30 -25.54
C ASP A 22 10.30 -7.06 -24.73
N ALA A 23 11.23 -6.13 -24.51
CA ALA A 23 10.97 -4.91 -23.74
C ALA A 23 9.96 -3.96 -24.39
N GLN A 24 9.98 -3.82 -25.72
CA GLN A 24 9.00 -3.02 -26.46
C GLN A 24 7.61 -3.66 -26.49
N ARG A 25 7.53 -4.98 -26.47
CA ARG A 25 6.26 -5.72 -26.44
C ARG A 25 5.59 -5.64 -25.06
N PHE A 26 6.38 -5.60 -23.97
CA PHE A 26 5.86 -5.38 -22.61
C PHE A 26 5.37 -3.95 -22.39
N ALA A 27 6.07 -2.93 -22.93
CA ALA A 27 5.66 -1.53 -22.83
C ALA A 27 4.36 -1.25 -23.60
N LEU A 28 4.21 -1.81 -24.81
CA LEU A 28 3.00 -1.68 -25.64
C LEU A 28 1.80 -2.40 -25.02
N ASN A 29 2.00 -3.58 -24.41
CA ASN A 29 0.93 -4.29 -23.70
C ASN A 29 0.51 -3.59 -22.42
N GLY A 30 1.43 -2.99 -21.67
CA GLY A 30 1.11 -2.20 -20.48
C GLY A 30 0.28 -0.95 -20.79
N HIS A 31 0.61 -0.25 -21.89
CA HIS A 31 -0.13 0.94 -22.33
C HIS A 31 -1.54 0.59 -22.87
N ARG A 32 -1.65 -0.54 -23.58
CA ARG A 32 -2.93 -1.02 -24.10
C ARG A 32 -3.86 -1.50 -22.98
N LEU A 33 -3.33 -2.18 -21.97
CA LEU A 33 -4.08 -2.58 -20.77
C LEU A 33 -4.52 -1.38 -19.93
N ALA A 34 -3.71 -0.33 -19.81
CA ALA A 34 -4.07 0.89 -19.09
C ALA A 34 -5.18 1.67 -19.81
N LEU A 35 -5.12 1.77 -21.14
CA LEU A 35 -6.16 2.41 -21.96
C LEU A 35 -7.47 1.61 -21.99
N ASP A 36 -7.40 0.28 -22.00
CA ASP A 36 -8.56 -0.60 -21.94
C ASP A 36 -9.24 -0.54 -20.57
N ASN A 37 -8.47 -0.49 -19.49
CA ASN A 37 -8.98 -0.27 -18.15
C ASN A 37 -9.64 1.11 -17.98
N SER A 38 -9.10 2.18 -18.56
CA SER A 38 -9.72 3.52 -18.54
C SER A 38 -11.06 3.54 -19.27
N ARG A 39 -11.16 2.89 -20.44
CA ARG A 39 -12.42 2.79 -21.19
C ARG A 39 -13.45 1.94 -20.48
N ARG A 40 -13.02 0.85 -19.85
CA ARG A 40 -13.90 -0.02 -19.05
C ARG A 40 -14.46 0.72 -17.82
N PHE A 41 -13.64 1.56 -17.17
CA PHE A 41 -14.06 2.39 -16.03
C PHE A 41 -15.13 3.41 -16.41
N SER A 42 -15.06 4.02 -17.60
CA SER A 42 -16.05 5.00 -18.06
C SER A 42 -17.40 4.38 -18.49
N GLN A 43 -17.44 3.06 -18.68
CA GLN A 43 -18.65 2.32 -19.06
C GLN A 43 -19.28 1.52 -17.91
N MET A 44 -18.62 1.47 -16.75
CA MET A 44 -19.12 0.72 -15.58
C MET A 44 -20.30 1.47 -14.95
N ASN A 45 -21.34 0.71 -14.59
CA ASN A 45 -22.46 1.23 -13.80
C ASN A 45 -22.06 1.48 -12.33
N ALA A 46 -22.91 2.19 -11.59
CA ALA A 46 -22.64 2.54 -10.20
C ALA A 46 -22.40 1.33 -9.28
N ASP A 47 -23.06 0.21 -9.54
CA ASP A 47 -22.96 -1.02 -8.75
C ASP A 47 -21.65 -1.76 -9.02
N GLU A 48 -21.21 -1.82 -10.27
CA GLU A 48 -19.89 -2.37 -10.63
C GLU A 48 -18.74 -1.55 -10.05
N ILE A 49 -18.85 -0.22 -10.11
CA ILE A 49 -17.88 0.69 -9.47
C ILE A 49 -17.87 0.49 -7.96
N HIS A 50 -19.03 0.33 -7.34
CA HIS A 50 -19.15 0.07 -5.91
C HIS A 50 -18.53 -1.28 -5.53
N SER A 51 -18.82 -2.34 -6.28
CA SER A 51 -18.25 -3.68 -6.09
C SER A 51 -16.72 -3.66 -6.25
N MET A 52 -16.18 -3.07 -7.31
CA MET A 52 -14.73 -2.96 -7.51
C MET A 52 -14.05 -2.22 -6.36
N LYS A 53 -14.65 -1.16 -5.83
CA LYS A 53 -14.11 -0.40 -4.69
C LYS A 53 -14.11 -1.21 -3.41
N ALA A 54 -15.11 -2.06 -3.21
CA ALA A 54 -15.18 -2.94 -2.05
C ALA A 54 -13.98 -3.91 -1.99
N TYR A 55 -13.51 -4.36 -3.17
CA TYR A 55 -12.43 -5.36 -3.28
C TYR A 55 -11.03 -4.76 -3.52
N LEU A 56 -10.92 -3.43 -3.65
CA LEU A 56 -9.61 -2.79 -3.89
C LEU A 56 -8.62 -3.10 -2.77
N HIS A 57 -7.52 -3.78 -3.10
CA HIS A 57 -6.50 -4.24 -2.15
C HIS A 57 -7.03 -5.16 -1.04
N GLU A 58 -8.07 -5.96 -1.30
CA GLU A 58 -8.75 -6.78 -0.28
C GLU A 58 -7.77 -7.70 0.47
N THR A 59 -6.97 -8.48 -0.25
CA THR A 59 -5.98 -9.39 0.37
C THR A 59 -5.03 -8.62 1.30
N LEU A 60 -4.51 -7.47 0.85
CA LEU A 60 -3.62 -6.64 1.64
C LEU A 60 -4.33 -6.07 2.88
N THR A 61 -5.55 -5.54 2.72
CA THR A 61 -6.31 -5.00 3.86
C THR A 61 -6.67 -6.08 4.88
N ASN A 62 -6.97 -7.31 4.44
CA ASN A 62 -7.24 -8.44 5.34
C ASN A 62 -6.00 -8.83 6.15
N GLN A 63 -4.81 -8.85 5.54
CA GLN A 63 -3.55 -9.07 6.25
C GLN A 63 -3.28 -7.97 7.29
N ILE A 64 -3.48 -6.70 6.92
CA ILE A 64 -3.32 -5.56 7.83
C ILE A 64 -4.30 -5.64 9.00
N ILE A 65 -5.56 -5.98 8.75
CA ILE A 65 -6.59 -6.18 9.78
C ILE A 65 -6.23 -7.34 10.71
N GLY A 66 -5.66 -8.43 10.17
CA GLY A 66 -5.14 -9.54 10.96
C GLY A 66 -4.05 -9.10 11.93
N ALA A 67 -3.09 -8.27 11.46
CA ALA A 67 -2.05 -7.69 12.31
C ALA A 67 -2.63 -6.77 13.40
N PHE A 68 -3.64 -5.96 13.09
CA PHE A 68 -4.34 -5.12 14.08
C PHE A 68 -4.95 -5.97 15.21
N TYR A 69 -5.69 -7.03 14.88
CA TYR A 69 -6.28 -7.90 15.90
C TYR A 69 -5.23 -8.66 16.69
N ARG A 70 -4.13 -9.07 16.08
CA ARG A 70 -3.01 -9.67 16.82
C ARG A 70 -2.49 -8.71 17.88
N VAL A 71 -2.19 -7.47 17.52
CA VAL A 71 -1.72 -6.45 18.47
C VAL A 71 -2.75 -6.15 19.54
N TYR A 72 -4.03 -6.02 19.17
CA TYR A 72 -5.09 -5.77 20.15
C TYR A 72 -5.25 -6.92 21.16
N ASN A 73 -5.20 -8.17 20.69
CA ASN A 73 -5.33 -9.34 21.57
C ASN A 73 -4.15 -9.50 22.53
N GLU A 74 -2.94 -9.08 22.09
CA GLU A 74 -1.74 -9.19 22.94
C GLU A 74 -1.63 -8.03 23.95
N LEU A 75 -1.93 -6.80 23.55
CA LEU A 75 -1.74 -5.59 24.36
C LEU A 75 -3.01 -5.10 25.06
N GLY A 76 -4.19 -5.43 24.56
CA GLY A 76 -5.45 -4.85 25.00
C GLY A 76 -5.55 -3.35 24.66
N PHE A 77 -6.24 -2.61 25.54
CA PHE A 77 -6.43 -1.16 25.42
C PHE A 77 -5.78 -0.40 26.58
N GLY A 78 -5.60 0.93 26.40
CA GLY A 78 -5.14 1.82 27.48
C GLY A 78 -3.73 2.39 27.29
N PHE A 79 -2.98 1.93 26.29
CA PHE A 79 -1.71 2.54 25.92
C PHE A 79 -1.92 3.75 24.99
N LEU A 80 -0.85 4.55 24.85
CA LEU A 80 -0.81 5.67 23.91
C LEU A 80 -0.73 5.15 22.46
N GLU A 81 -1.22 5.93 21.50
CA GLU A 81 -1.21 5.62 20.07
C GLU A 81 0.17 5.17 19.55
N LYS A 82 1.24 5.82 20.05
CA LYS A 82 2.63 5.47 19.67
C LYS A 82 3.04 4.04 20.03
N VAL A 83 2.52 3.48 21.10
CA VAL A 83 2.76 2.08 21.47
C VAL A 83 2.13 1.15 20.45
N TYR A 84 0.89 1.42 20.07
CA TYR A 84 0.17 0.64 19.06
C TYR A 84 0.78 0.79 17.66
N GLU A 85 1.22 1.98 17.28
CA GLU A 85 1.95 2.20 16.02
C GLU A 85 3.20 1.31 15.97
N ASN A 86 4.00 1.29 17.05
CA ASN A 86 5.21 0.47 17.13
C ASN A 86 4.90 -1.03 17.06
N ALA A 87 3.93 -1.50 17.83
CA ALA A 87 3.54 -2.91 17.86
C ALA A 87 2.95 -3.35 16.51
N LEU A 88 2.11 -2.51 15.89
CA LEU A 88 1.53 -2.79 14.59
C LEU A 88 2.60 -2.90 13.50
N MET A 89 3.61 -2.04 13.52
CA MET A 89 4.73 -2.13 12.58
C MET A 89 5.51 -3.44 12.71
N LEU A 90 5.72 -3.93 13.94
CA LEU A 90 6.35 -5.24 14.16
C LEU A 90 5.47 -6.36 13.60
N ALA A 91 4.17 -6.38 13.95
CA ALA A 91 3.23 -7.38 13.48
C ALA A 91 3.09 -7.41 11.94
N LEU A 92 3.13 -6.23 11.28
CA LEU A 92 3.10 -6.10 9.83
C LEU A 92 4.40 -6.62 9.19
N SER A 93 5.56 -6.30 9.80
CA SER A 93 6.85 -6.81 9.35
C SER A 93 6.93 -8.34 9.44
N ASP A 94 6.43 -8.93 10.53
CA ASP A 94 6.33 -10.39 10.71
C ASP A 94 5.44 -11.03 9.63
N ALA A 95 4.42 -10.31 9.15
CA ALA A 95 3.56 -10.73 8.05
C ALA A 95 4.18 -10.49 6.65
N GLY A 96 5.45 -10.02 6.58
CA GLY A 96 6.15 -9.75 5.33
C GLY A 96 5.71 -8.46 4.64
N LEU A 97 4.98 -7.56 5.32
CA LEU A 97 4.49 -6.30 4.76
C LEU A 97 5.43 -5.15 5.09
N ARG A 98 5.73 -4.33 4.08
CA ARG A 98 6.58 -3.15 4.24
C ARG A 98 5.75 -1.93 4.60
N GLY A 99 6.08 -1.28 5.70
CA GLY A 99 5.42 -0.06 6.18
C GLY A 99 6.39 1.12 6.27
N GLU A 100 5.88 2.30 5.94
CA GLU A 100 6.53 3.58 6.17
C GLU A 100 5.74 4.32 7.25
N ARG A 101 6.42 4.74 8.33
CA ARG A 101 5.80 5.51 9.44
C ARG A 101 5.83 6.99 9.14
N GLN A 102 4.87 7.72 9.70
CA GLN A 102 4.80 9.17 9.64
C GLN A 102 4.99 9.66 8.20
N TYR A 103 4.19 9.07 7.30
CA TYR A 103 4.27 9.35 5.87
C TYR A 103 3.79 10.78 5.58
N PRO A 104 4.62 11.66 4.97
CA PRO A 104 4.26 13.05 4.75
C PRO A 104 3.16 13.18 3.69
N ILE A 105 2.15 13.98 4.01
CA ILE A 105 1.02 14.32 3.13
C ILE A 105 0.99 15.82 2.96
N LYS A 106 1.13 16.28 1.71
CA LYS A 106 1.08 17.71 1.36
C LYS A 106 -0.25 18.04 0.72
N VAL A 107 -0.87 19.10 1.20
CA VAL A 107 -2.10 19.65 0.62
C VAL A 107 -1.73 20.87 -0.22
N PHE A 108 -2.19 20.88 -1.47
CA PHE A 108 -1.90 21.93 -2.44
C PHE A 108 -3.15 22.77 -2.72
N PHE A 109 -2.95 24.06 -2.89
CA PHE A 109 -3.93 24.99 -3.42
C PHE A 109 -3.24 25.93 -4.42
N ASN A 110 -3.74 25.98 -5.65
CA ASN A 110 -3.10 26.73 -6.76
C ASN A 110 -1.60 26.44 -6.92
N GLY A 111 -1.20 25.15 -6.78
CA GLY A 111 0.19 24.72 -6.91
C GLY A 111 1.09 25.04 -5.71
N GLN A 112 0.59 25.68 -4.68
CA GLN A 112 1.32 26.00 -3.44
C GLN A 112 0.92 25.04 -2.32
N ILE A 113 1.88 24.70 -1.45
CA ILE A 113 1.63 23.89 -0.26
C ILE A 113 0.91 24.79 0.76
N VAL A 114 -0.31 24.42 1.16
CA VAL A 114 -1.12 25.13 2.14
C VAL A 114 -1.32 24.31 3.43
N GLY A 115 -0.85 23.06 3.48
CA GLY A 115 -0.88 22.23 4.67
C GLY A 115 0.03 21.01 4.53
N GLU A 116 0.64 20.62 5.64
CA GLU A 116 1.45 19.42 5.74
C GLU A 116 0.93 18.57 6.91
N TYR A 117 0.72 17.30 6.65
CA TYR A 117 0.23 16.31 7.60
C TYR A 117 1.08 15.05 7.52
N PHE A 118 0.87 14.14 8.46
CA PHE A 118 1.54 12.85 8.47
C PHE A 118 0.50 11.76 8.71
N ALA A 119 0.46 10.76 7.81
CA ALA A 119 -0.27 9.54 8.10
C ALA A 119 0.58 8.66 9.02
N ASP A 120 -0.04 7.99 10.01
CA ASP A 120 0.70 7.19 10.97
C ASP A 120 1.52 6.11 10.28
N ILE A 121 0.91 5.34 9.36
CA ILE A 121 1.60 4.30 8.60
C ILE A 121 1.05 4.26 7.17
N VAL A 122 1.94 4.01 6.18
CA VAL A 122 1.57 3.63 4.82
C VAL A 122 2.13 2.25 4.51
N ILE A 123 1.28 1.31 4.07
CA ILE A 123 1.67 -0.07 3.76
C ILE A 123 1.73 -0.29 2.26
N GLU A 124 2.85 -0.90 1.79
CA GLU A 124 3.12 -1.28 0.39
C GLU A 124 2.89 -0.13 -0.60
N LYS A 125 2.97 1.13 -0.15
CA LYS A 125 2.62 2.33 -0.92
C LYS A 125 1.20 2.25 -1.53
N LYS A 126 0.26 1.61 -0.82
CA LYS A 126 -1.11 1.36 -1.29
C LYS A 126 -2.18 1.71 -0.27
N VAL A 127 -1.94 1.47 1.02
CA VAL A 127 -2.93 1.62 2.08
C VAL A 127 -2.42 2.56 3.15
N ILE A 128 -3.19 3.61 3.44
CA ILE A 128 -2.97 4.49 4.60
C ILE A 128 -3.58 3.84 5.83
N ILE A 129 -2.88 3.87 6.95
CA ILE A 129 -3.40 3.51 8.28
C ILE A 129 -3.33 4.74 9.17
N GLU A 130 -4.44 5.03 9.83
CA GLU A 130 -4.57 6.02 10.89
C GLU A 130 -4.92 5.30 12.18
N ILE A 131 -4.23 5.61 13.29
CA ILE A 131 -4.34 4.93 14.57
C ILE A 131 -4.94 5.88 15.59
N LYS A 132 -5.90 5.37 16.36
CA LYS A 132 -6.48 6.06 17.53
C LYS A 132 -6.50 5.12 18.73
N ALA A 133 -6.40 5.69 19.93
CA ALA A 133 -6.50 4.98 21.21
C ALA A 133 -7.57 5.66 22.09
N LEU A 134 -8.81 5.69 21.61
CA LEU A 134 -9.92 6.44 22.16
C LEU A 134 -11.01 5.52 22.67
N LYS A 135 -11.85 6.00 23.60
CA LYS A 135 -13.04 5.26 24.03
C LYS A 135 -13.99 4.95 22.87
N GLN A 136 -14.10 5.88 21.91
CA GLN A 136 -14.97 5.78 20.76
C GLN A 136 -14.45 6.66 19.62
N LEU A 137 -14.53 6.18 18.39
CA LEU A 137 -14.29 6.98 17.20
C LEU A 137 -15.35 8.05 17.01
N ARG A 138 -14.95 9.20 16.47
CA ARG A 138 -15.82 10.31 16.10
C ARG A 138 -15.78 10.54 14.58
N PRO A 139 -16.79 11.20 13.99
CA PRO A 139 -16.82 11.50 12.55
C PRO A 139 -15.58 12.24 12.04
N GLU A 140 -14.95 13.08 12.89
CA GLU A 140 -13.75 13.86 12.53
C GLU A 140 -12.57 12.95 12.17
N HIS A 141 -12.41 11.82 12.85
CA HIS A 141 -11.32 10.88 12.57
C HIS A 141 -11.48 10.22 11.19
N GLU A 142 -12.71 9.89 10.81
CA GLU A 142 -13.00 9.39 9.46
C GLU A 142 -12.79 10.46 8.40
N SER A 143 -13.17 11.73 8.70
CA SER A 143 -12.95 12.87 7.82
C SER A 143 -11.47 13.14 7.60
N GLN A 144 -10.64 13.02 8.65
CA GLN A 144 -9.18 13.12 8.55
C GLN A 144 -8.63 12.10 7.55
N LEU A 145 -8.98 10.82 7.71
CA LEU A 145 -8.54 9.76 6.80
C LEU A 145 -8.99 10.02 5.35
N LEU A 146 -10.24 10.45 5.15
CA LEU A 146 -10.75 10.80 3.82
C LEU A 146 -10.00 11.98 3.20
N ASN A 147 -9.61 12.98 3.99
CA ASN A 147 -8.82 14.11 3.51
C ASN A 147 -7.41 13.66 3.09
N TYR A 148 -6.79 12.73 3.81
CA TYR A 148 -5.51 12.14 3.42
C TYR A 148 -5.61 11.40 2.08
N LEU A 149 -6.67 10.61 1.88
CA LEU A 149 -6.92 9.94 0.61
C LEU A 149 -7.15 10.94 -0.53
N LYS A 150 -7.86 12.05 -0.29
CA LYS A 150 -8.07 13.11 -1.29
C LYS A 150 -6.78 13.83 -1.67
N ALA A 151 -5.88 14.05 -0.71
CA ALA A 151 -4.63 14.79 -0.90
C ALA A 151 -3.49 13.94 -1.50
N THR A 152 -3.67 12.63 -1.63
CA THR A 152 -2.63 11.68 -2.08
C THR A 152 -3.11 10.81 -3.24
N GLN A 153 -2.21 9.98 -3.80
CA GLN A 153 -2.57 8.96 -4.79
C GLN A 153 -3.11 7.67 -4.16
N PHE A 154 -3.12 7.56 -2.84
CA PHE A 154 -3.69 6.41 -2.16
C PHE A 154 -5.21 6.41 -2.29
N GLU A 155 -5.79 5.24 -2.51
CA GLU A 155 -7.24 5.09 -2.68
C GLU A 155 -7.88 4.39 -1.50
N VAL A 156 -7.11 3.65 -0.68
CA VAL A 156 -7.61 2.89 0.47
C VAL A 156 -6.98 3.38 1.76
N GLY A 157 -7.83 3.60 2.75
CA GLY A 157 -7.41 3.92 4.11
C GLY A 157 -8.12 3.05 5.15
N LEU A 158 -7.40 2.73 6.21
CA LEU A 158 -7.89 2.04 7.39
C LEU A 158 -7.72 2.94 8.61
N LEU A 159 -8.80 3.15 9.35
CA LEU A 159 -8.78 3.82 10.64
C LEU A 159 -8.95 2.75 11.72
N PHE A 160 -7.95 2.62 12.58
CA PHE A 160 -7.93 1.67 13.69
C PHE A 160 -8.11 2.39 15.03
N ASN A 161 -8.97 1.86 15.88
CA ASN A 161 -9.11 2.35 17.25
C ASN A 161 -8.79 1.23 18.24
N PHE A 162 -7.74 1.42 19.02
CA PHE A 162 -7.31 0.57 20.13
C PHE A 162 -7.98 0.99 21.46
N GLY A 163 -9.29 1.25 21.40
CA GLY A 163 -10.11 1.56 22.55
C GLY A 163 -10.60 0.32 23.32
N PRO A 164 -11.47 0.49 24.35
CA PRO A 164 -12.03 -0.63 25.11
C PRO A 164 -12.77 -1.64 24.24
N LYS A 165 -13.31 -1.19 23.10
CA LYS A 165 -13.84 -2.02 22.03
C LYS A 165 -13.02 -1.69 20.77
N PRO A 166 -12.40 -2.70 20.12
CA PRO A 166 -11.66 -2.45 18.88
C PRO A 166 -12.61 -2.03 17.77
N GLU A 167 -12.26 -0.97 17.06
CA GLU A 167 -13.04 -0.46 15.92
C GLU A 167 -12.15 -0.35 14.68
N ILE A 168 -12.70 -0.74 13.55
CA ILE A 168 -12.05 -0.63 12.24
C ILE A 168 -13.01 0.08 11.29
N LYS A 169 -12.51 1.12 10.62
CA LYS A 169 -13.22 1.77 9.52
C LYS A 169 -12.36 1.71 8.27
N ARG A 170 -12.89 1.13 7.21
CA ARG A 170 -12.26 1.14 5.89
C ARG A 170 -12.90 2.23 5.04
N ARG A 171 -12.07 3.06 4.40
CA ARG A 171 -12.51 4.12 3.48
C ARG A 171 -11.81 3.97 2.15
N VAL A 172 -12.53 4.28 1.08
CA VAL A 172 -12.02 4.26 -0.29
C VAL A 172 -12.35 5.58 -0.96
N PHE A 173 -11.34 6.19 -1.57
CA PHE A 173 -11.50 7.38 -2.38
C PHE A 173 -10.75 7.20 -3.71
N ALA A 174 -11.50 6.92 -4.77
CA ALA A 174 -10.92 6.57 -6.07
C ALA A 174 -10.20 7.77 -6.72
N ASN A 175 -9.04 7.52 -7.32
CA ASN A 175 -8.23 8.53 -8.02
C ASN A 175 -8.98 9.24 -9.14
N ALA A 176 -9.94 8.58 -9.78
CA ALA A 176 -10.81 9.19 -10.80
C ALA A 176 -11.70 10.34 -10.29
N ARG A 177 -11.73 10.58 -8.97
CA ARG A 177 -12.49 11.66 -8.31
C ARG A 177 -11.61 12.79 -7.75
N LYS A 178 -10.29 12.75 -8.00
CA LYS A 178 -9.30 13.73 -7.49
C LYS A 178 -8.97 14.83 -8.48
#